data_102aef6a7f581b37676aa869d1ddb83f
#
_entry.id   102aef6a7f581b37676aa869d1ddb83f
#
_cell.length_a   1.000
_cell.length_b   1.000
_cell.length_c   1.000
_cell.angle_alpha   90.00
_cell.angle_beta   90.00
_cell.angle_gamma   90.00
#
_symmetry.space_group_name_H-M   'P 1'
#
loop_
_entity.id
_entity.type
_entity.pdbx_description
1 polymer ?
#
loop_
_entity_poly.entity_id
_entity_poly.type
_entity_poly.pdbx_seq_one_letter_code
_entity_poly.pdbx_strand_id
1 'polypeptide(L)'
;QDIGNWNTSSVTTMLSMFFGASAFNQDVSGWCVNRIGSEPNDFKTSANATWRNDANKQPQWGTCPAPQVTLTDTDSDNYVLNSSVVTITATFSAAMSPTATISIGSVISDVTMTVVSSSTFRYVWDVDAGGGNLADGIYSATVTGVSTDGRSYAGTDSITFTLLSPPSTPSSGPDLDSSSDKGPSNTDNLTNVTTPTFTGTVSPSTGTVYLYAEVGGSTSIVASVTTASDGSYTISPTTALNSGSYQFYVTIENAAGDTSGNSPPLNITIQTTPQSPTVPTLDPSSDLGLNTADNITSDNTPTITGTASPNTVINIYDDTNTFVVSSTSDSSGNYSITIPDSESLSDSDNNDFYIELVDTFGNTATSTLLDITIDTAAPSPSTSPVAKDKKIAASSTTTYTVSDIAATDQVWLVPSTVSNADLKAYLANPSSVTSLTLGTNLTKQT
;
A
#
# COMPACT_ATOMS: atom_id res chain seq x y z
N GLN A 1 -0.66 -28.48 55.68
CA GLN A 1 -1.66 -29.19 54.84
C GLN A 1 -2.93 -28.37 54.81
N ASP A 2 -3.48 -28.15 53.60
CA ASP A 2 -4.78 -27.47 53.41
C ASP A 2 -5.91 -28.41 53.88
N ILE A 3 -6.78 -27.90 54.74
CA ILE A 3 -7.94 -28.65 55.27
C ILE A 3 -9.28 -28.05 54.83
N GLY A 4 -9.27 -26.99 54.01
CA GLY A 4 -10.49 -26.32 53.55
C GLY A 4 -11.43 -27.26 52.80
N ASN A 5 -10.88 -28.26 52.12
CA ASN A 5 -11.63 -29.25 51.33
C ASN A 5 -11.98 -30.54 52.10
N TRP A 6 -11.89 -30.57 53.44
CA TRP A 6 -12.28 -31.74 54.20
C TRP A 6 -13.79 -31.96 54.15
N ASN A 7 -14.18 -33.22 53.98
CA ASN A 7 -15.59 -33.60 54.10
C ASN A 7 -15.98 -33.66 55.59
N THR A 8 -16.68 -32.63 56.04
CA THR A 8 -17.10 -32.47 57.42
C THR A 8 -18.60 -32.76 57.61
N SER A 9 -19.32 -33.23 56.58
CA SER A 9 -20.79 -33.44 56.58
C SER A 9 -21.28 -34.43 57.60
N SER A 10 -20.42 -35.37 58.01
CA SER A 10 -20.73 -36.37 59.03
C SER A 10 -20.31 -35.97 60.45
N VAL A 11 -19.63 -34.84 60.61
CA VAL A 11 -19.10 -34.38 61.89
C VAL A 11 -20.25 -33.79 62.72
N THR A 12 -20.38 -34.23 63.96
CA THR A 12 -21.46 -33.79 64.89
C THR A 12 -20.96 -32.88 65.98
N THR A 13 -19.63 -32.75 66.14
CA THR A 13 -19.03 -31.82 67.09
C THR A 13 -17.63 -31.41 66.64
N MET A 14 -17.25 -30.19 66.91
CA MET A 14 -15.91 -29.61 66.69
C MET A 14 -15.45 -28.88 67.96
N LEU A 15 -15.85 -29.38 69.15
CA LEU A 15 -15.47 -28.80 70.43
C LEU A 15 -13.94 -28.66 70.50
N SER A 16 -13.49 -27.45 70.83
CA SER A 16 -12.05 -27.12 71.01
C SER A 16 -11.14 -27.48 69.83
N MET A 17 -11.66 -27.63 68.61
CA MET A 17 -10.91 -28.17 67.46
C MET A 17 -9.69 -27.32 67.12
N PHE A 18 -9.76 -26.01 67.21
CA PHE A 18 -8.66 -25.09 66.98
C PHE A 18 -8.20 -24.33 68.23
N PHE A 19 -8.55 -24.85 69.42
CA PHE A 19 -8.11 -24.25 70.69
C PHE A 19 -6.59 -24.06 70.73
N GLY A 20 -6.15 -22.83 70.94
CA GLY A 20 -4.72 -22.50 70.97
C GLY A 20 -3.92 -22.64 69.68
N ALA A 21 -4.58 -22.85 68.54
CA ALA A 21 -3.97 -23.00 67.25
C ALA A 21 -3.44 -21.64 66.70
N SER A 22 -2.40 -21.09 67.31
CA SER A 22 -1.90 -19.73 67.08
C SER A 22 -1.32 -19.49 65.66
N ALA A 23 -0.97 -20.57 64.92
CA ALA A 23 -0.43 -20.51 63.56
C ALA A 23 -1.51 -20.82 62.49
N PHE A 24 -2.73 -21.20 62.88
CA PHE A 24 -3.75 -21.60 61.92
C PHE A 24 -4.39 -20.38 61.26
N ASN A 25 -4.38 -20.35 59.92
CA ASN A 25 -4.97 -19.25 59.12
C ASN A 25 -5.52 -19.75 57.77
N GLN A 26 -6.18 -20.93 57.77
CA GLN A 26 -6.78 -21.47 56.58
C GLN A 26 -8.27 -21.09 56.47
N ASP A 27 -8.75 -21.08 55.23
CA ASP A 27 -10.17 -20.89 54.94
C ASP A 27 -10.91 -22.21 55.13
N VAL A 28 -11.86 -22.23 56.07
CA VAL A 28 -12.76 -23.39 56.37
C VAL A 28 -14.24 -23.01 56.19
N SER A 29 -14.51 -21.92 55.50
CA SER A 29 -15.86 -21.45 55.19
C SER A 29 -16.67 -22.45 54.36
N GLY A 30 -15.95 -23.26 53.53
CA GLY A 30 -16.53 -24.34 52.74
C GLY A 30 -16.96 -25.58 53.49
N TRP A 31 -16.70 -25.69 54.82
CA TRP A 31 -17.07 -26.87 55.59
C TRP A 31 -18.57 -27.03 55.74
N CYS A 32 -19.04 -28.22 55.48
CA CYS A 32 -20.42 -28.61 55.78
C CYS A 32 -20.58 -28.90 57.28
N VAL A 33 -21.28 -28.02 57.98
CA VAL A 33 -21.49 -28.11 59.43
C VAL A 33 -22.97 -28.08 59.77
N ASN A 34 -23.83 -28.63 58.90
CA ASN A 34 -25.26 -28.65 59.04
C ASN A 34 -25.74 -29.46 60.28
N ARG A 35 -24.86 -30.34 60.79
CA ARG A 35 -25.13 -31.14 62.02
C ARG A 35 -24.70 -30.43 63.34
N ILE A 36 -24.07 -29.26 63.17
CA ILE A 36 -23.59 -28.45 64.31
C ILE A 36 -24.26 -27.09 64.20
N GLY A 37 -25.40 -26.92 64.88
CA GLY A 37 -26.30 -25.78 64.72
C GLY A 37 -25.77 -24.44 65.22
N SER A 38 -24.67 -24.42 65.97
CA SER A 38 -24.00 -23.20 66.45
C SER A 38 -22.51 -23.46 66.68
N GLU A 39 -21.70 -22.41 66.77
CA GLU A 39 -20.25 -22.53 67.05
C GLU A 39 -20.08 -23.34 68.38
N PRO A 40 -19.28 -24.44 68.32
CA PRO A 40 -18.99 -25.23 69.50
C PRO A 40 -18.15 -24.46 70.52
N ASN A 41 -18.29 -24.78 71.78
CA ASN A 41 -17.48 -24.19 72.83
C ASN A 41 -16.01 -24.37 72.55
N ASP A 42 -15.27 -23.28 72.77
CA ASP A 42 -13.81 -23.24 72.53
C ASP A 42 -13.33 -23.63 71.15
N PHE A 43 -14.20 -23.65 70.10
CA PHE A 43 -13.83 -24.02 68.73
C PHE A 43 -12.58 -23.30 68.26
N LYS A 44 -12.49 -22.00 68.49
CA LYS A 44 -11.36 -21.13 68.03
C LYS A 44 -10.76 -20.29 69.16
N THR A 45 -11.04 -20.59 70.43
CA THR A 45 -10.49 -19.85 71.54
C THR A 45 -8.97 -19.91 71.54
N SER A 46 -8.34 -18.73 71.64
CA SER A 46 -6.88 -18.56 71.58
C SER A 46 -6.22 -19.03 70.26
N ALA A 47 -6.98 -19.27 69.20
CA ALA A 47 -6.43 -19.49 67.87
C ALA A 47 -5.87 -18.19 67.27
N ASN A 48 -5.23 -18.28 66.08
CA ASN A 48 -4.70 -17.14 65.33
C ASN A 48 -5.71 -15.99 65.29
N ALA A 49 -5.31 -14.80 65.77
CA ALA A 49 -6.21 -13.65 65.89
C ALA A 49 -6.77 -13.16 64.57
N THR A 50 -5.97 -13.20 63.49
CA THR A 50 -6.42 -12.82 62.15
C THR A 50 -7.48 -13.78 61.64
N TRP A 51 -7.23 -15.08 61.76
CA TRP A 51 -8.16 -16.12 61.30
C TRP A 51 -9.46 -16.12 62.10
N ARG A 52 -9.38 -16.11 63.46
CA ARG A 52 -10.58 -16.23 64.32
C ARG A 52 -11.55 -15.05 64.19
N ASN A 53 -11.04 -13.87 63.77
CA ASN A 53 -11.82 -12.64 63.59
C ASN A 53 -12.28 -12.44 62.13
N ASP A 54 -11.87 -13.27 61.18
CA ASP A 54 -12.27 -13.24 59.81
C ASP A 54 -13.46 -14.16 59.56
N ALA A 55 -14.67 -13.58 59.59
CA ALA A 55 -15.92 -14.32 59.38
C ALA A 55 -15.96 -15.04 58.02
N ASN A 56 -15.26 -14.54 57.02
CA ASN A 56 -15.24 -15.12 55.66
C ASN A 56 -14.43 -16.43 55.61
N LYS A 57 -13.60 -16.68 56.63
CA LYS A 57 -12.82 -17.92 56.76
C LYS A 57 -13.41 -18.92 57.72
N GLN A 58 -14.56 -18.62 58.33
CA GLN A 58 -15.21 -19.44 59.35
C GLN A 58 -16.32 -20.30 58.74
N PRO A 59 -16.60 -21.50 59.30
CA PRO A 59 -17.77 -22.26 58.91
C PRO A 59 -19.08 -21.52 59.24
N GLN A 60 -20.06 -21.62 58.37
CA GLN A 60 -21.42 -21.14 58.64
C GLN A 60 -22.19 -22.23 59.36
N TRP A 61 -22.22 -22.14 60.71
CA TRP A 61 -22.83 -23.15 61.57
C TRP A 61 -24.27 -23.42 61.22
N GLY A 62 -24.62 -24.72 61.19
CA GLY A 62 -25.96 -25.15 60.80
C GLY A 62 -26.21 -25.23 59.32
N THR A 63 -25.18 -24.96 58.50
CA THR A 63 -25.30 -24.94 57.03
C THR A 63 -24.31 -25.84 56.34
N CYS A 64 -24.58 -26.13 55.10
CA CYS A 64 -23.67 -26.75 54.13
C CYS A 64 -23.60 -25.86 52.91
N PRO A 65 -22.57 -25.03 52.74
CA PRO A 65 -22.40 -24.22 51.54
C PRO A 65 -22.39 -25.08 50.29
N ALA A 66 -23.02 -24.62 49.22
CA ALA A 66 -22.93 -25.29 47.94
C ALA A 66 -21.46 -25.33 47.46
N PRO A 67 -21.00 -26.40 46.82
CA PRO A 67 -19.69 -26.42 46.19
C PRO A 67 -19.55 -25.27 45.20
N GLN A 68 -18.39 -24.65 45.16
CA GLN A 68 -17.99 -23.69 44.09
C GLN A 68 -17.13 -24.40 43.07
N VAL A 69 -17.07 -23.91 41.86
CA VAL A 69 -16.18 -24.44 40.82
C VAL A 69 -15.32 -23.31 40.24
N THR A 70 -14.11 -23.66 39.86
CA THR A 70 -13.28 -22.86 38.98
C THR A 70 -13.13 -23.65 37.68
N LEU A 71 -13.53 -23.02 36.58
CA LEU A 71 -13.35 -23.55 35.23
C LEU A 71 -12.10 -22.95 34.58
N THR A 72 -11.30 -23.79 33.97
CA THR A 72 -10.16 -23.39 33.15
C THR A 72 -10.13 -24.25 31.88
N ASP A 73 -9.47 -23.76 30.85
CA ASP A 73 -9.31 -24.50 29.62
C ASP A 73 -7.90 -24.35 29.05
N THR A 74 -7.61 -25.03 27.94
CA THR A 74 -6.32 -24.98 27.24
C THR A 74 -6.30 -23.99 26.09
N ASP A 75 -7.41 -23.35 25.82
CA ASP A 75 -7.49 -22.29 24.83
C ASP A 75 -6.96 -20.97 25.44
N SER A 76 -6.20 -20.19 24.68
CA SER A 76 -5.53 -18.98 25.20
C SER A 76 -6.28 -17.68 24.90
N ASP A 77 -7.24 -17.69 23.96
CA ASP A 77 -7.88 -16.49 23.45
C ASP A 77 -9.42 -16.58 23.34
N ASN A 78 -9.98 -17.73 23.69
CA ASN A 78 -11.41 -18.06 23.61
C ASN A 78 -11.99 -18.12 22.18
N TYR A 79 -11.13 -18.20 21.15
CA TYR A 79 -11.53 -18.47 19.78
C TYR A 79 -11.22 -19.91 19.43
N VAL A 80 -12.19 -20.64 18.91
CA VAL A 80 -12.04 -22.03 18.52
C VAL A 80 -12.37 -22.22 17.04
N LEU A 81 -11.69 -23.16 16.42
CA LEU A 81 -11.93 -23.61 15.06
C LEU A 81 -12.74 -24.91 15.11
N ASN A 82 -13.39 -25.27 14.00
CA ASN A 82 -14.00 -26.57 13.90
C ASN A 82 -12.99 -27.73 14.11
N SER A 83 -11.71 -27.51 13.80
CA SER A 83 -10.63 -28.48 14.02
C SER A 83 -10.00 -28.42 15.42
N SER A 84 -10.45 -27.54 16.31
CA SER A 84 -9.86 -27.37 17.63
C SER A 84 -10.21 -28.51 18.57
N VAL A 85 -9.26 -28.83 19.45
CA VAL A 85 -9.46 -29.73 20.59
C VAL A 85 -9.14 -28.96 21.87
N VAL A 86 -10.15 -28.69 22.67
CA VAL A 86 -10.03 -27.89 23.90
C VAL A 86 -10.20 -28.81 25.11
N THR A 87 -9.30 -28.72 26.07
CA THR A 87 -9.46 -29.42 27.34
C THR A 87 -10.02 -28.47 28.41
N ILE A 88 -11.23 -28.75 28.88
CA ILE A 88 -11.91 -28.00 29.93
C ILE A 88 -11.69 -28.71 31.23
N THR A 89 -11.22 -28.00 32.24
CA THR A 89 -10.97 -28.51 33.60
C THR A 89 -11.86 -27.81 34.60
N ALA A 90 -12.61 -28.58 35.35
CA ALA A 90 -13.45 -28.12 36.47
C ALA A 90 -12.79 -28.51 37.80
N THR A 91 -12.48 -27.52 38.63
CA THR A 91 -11.96 -27.74 40.01
C THR A 91 -12.95 -27.23 41.01
N PHE A 92 -13.56 -28.17 41.76
CA PHE A 92 -14.56 -27.89 42.76
C PHE A 92 -13.91 -27.64 44.13
N SER A 93 -14.54 -26.81 44.95
CA SER A 93 -14.14 -26.54 46.33
C SER A 93 -14.42 -27.68 47.31
N ALA A 94 -15.07 -28.76 46.85
CA ALA A 94 -15.40 -29.95 47.65
C ALA A 94 -15.16 -31.22 46.86
N ALA A 95 -14.98 -32.35 47.54
CA ALA A 95 -14.95 -33.65 46.90
C ALA A 95 -16.30 -33.96 46.24
N MET A 96 -16.29 -34.29 44.97
CA MET A 96 -17.51 -34.56 44.19
C MET A 96 -17.74 -36.05 43.99
N SER A 97 -18.98 -36.41 43.76
CA SER A 97 -19.34 -37.74 43.25
C SER A 97 -18.69 -37.90 41.86
N PRO A 98 -18.31 -39.12 41.45
CA PRO A 98 -17.65 -39.34 40.17
C PRO A 98 -18.51 -39.08 38.93
N THR A 99 -19.66 -38.43 39.07
CA THR A 99 -20.64 -38.14 38.03
C THR A 99 -20.78 -36.64 37.68
N ALA A 100 -19.73 -35.83 37.87
CA ALA A 100 -19.76 -34.46 37.34
C ALA A 100 -19.97 -34.48 35.84
N THR A 101 -20.88 -33.61 35.34
CA THR A 101 -21.19 -33.53 33.89
C THR A 101 -20.93 -32.13 33.35
N ILE A 102 -20.77 -32.04 32.05
CA ILE A 102 -20.56 -30.81 31.29
C ILE A 102 -21.61 -30.70 30.20
N SER A 103 -22.06 -29.47 29.95
CA SER A 103 -22.88 -29.11 28.80
C SER A 103 -22.19 -27.94 28.07
N ILE A 104 -22.17 -27.98 26.74
CA ILE A 104 -21.57 -26.92 25.91
C ILE A 104 -22.62 -26.46 24.88
N GLY A 105 -23.20 -25.29 25.13
CA GLY A 105 -24.28 -24.77 24.28
C GLY A 105 -25.41 -25.80 24.11
N SER A 106 -25.86 -25.96 22.87
CA SER A 106 -26.82 -27.00 22.46
C SER A 106 -26.17 -28.27 21.89
N VAL A 107 -24.82 -28.31 21.81
CA VAL A 107 -24.08 -29.40 21.09
C VAL A 107 -23.66 -30.52 22.01
N ILE A 108 -23.41 -30.23 23.28
CA ILE A 108 -23.08 -31.22 24.30
C ILE A 108 -24.04 -31.02 25.48
N SER A 109 -24.71 -32.08 25.87
CA SER A 109 -25.67 -32.02 26.98
C SER A 109 -25.36 -33.12 28.02
N ASP A 110 -25.04 -32.72 29.24
CA ASP A 110 -24.86 -33.54 30.42
C ASP A 110 -23.92 -34.76 30.24
N VAL A 111 -22.82 -34.54 29.50
CA VAL A 111 -21.81 -35.58 29.27
C VAL A 111 -20.91 -35.71 30.49
N THR A 112 -20.68 -36.95 30.95
CA THR A 112 -19.83 -37.24 32.11
C THR A 112 -18.38 -36.82 31.86
N MET A 113 -17.82 -36.05 32.78
CA MET A 113 -16.42 -35.66 32.76
C MET A 113 -15.50 -36.77 33.30
N THR A 114 -14.26 -36.81 32.81
CA THR A 114 -13.22 -37.71 33.27
C THR A 114 -12.72 -37.25 34.65
N VAL A 115 -12.68 -38.16 35.64
CA VAL A 115 -12.16 -37.90 36.99
C VAL A 115 -10.63 -37.79 36.94
N VAL A 116 -10.10 -36.65 37.42
CA VAL A 116 -8.65 -36.41 37.61
C VAL A 116 -8.28 -36.57 39.10
N SER A 117 -9.13 -36.04 39.98
CA SER A 117 -9.01 -36.20 41.43
C SER A 117 -10.42 -36.18 42.06
N SER A 118 -10.52 -36.27 43.40
CA SER A 118 -11.79 -36.18 44.08
C SER A 118 -12.53 -34.86 43.87
N SER A 119 -11.84 -33.79 43.48
CA SER A 119 -12.43 -32.46 43.28
C SER A 119 -12.13 -31.88 41.87
N THR A 120 -11.38 -32.57 41.05
CA THR A 120 -10.97 -32.08 39.70
C THR A 120 -11.43 -33.05 38.61
N PHE A 121 -12.09 -32.50 37.61
CA PHE A 121 -12.67 -33.23 36.50
C PHE A 121 -12.23 -32.57 35.20
N ARG A 122 -12.11 -33.35 34.12
CA ARG A 122 -11.67 -32.89 32.82
C ARG A 122 -12.59 -33.41 31.72
N TYR A 123 -12.83 -32.58 30.73
CA TYR A 123 -13.50 -32.93 29.49
C TYR A 123 -12.64 -32.48 28.31
N VAL A 124 -12.45 -33.33 27.31
CA VAL A 124 -11.81 -32.98 26.07
C VAL A 124 -12.89 -32.75 25.04
N TRP A 125 -13.07 -31.51 24.67
CA TRP A 125 -14.01 -31.11 23.64
C TRP A 125 -13.29 -31.07 22.29
N ASP A 126 -13.58 -32.04 21.44
CA ASP A 126 -13.25 -32.04 20.03
C ASP A 126 -14.41 -31.35 19.31
N VAL A 127 -14.16 -30.15 18.77
CA VAL A 127 -15.20 -29.30 18.23
C VAL A 127 -15.87 -29.93 17.01
N ASP A 128 -15.13 -30.72 16.22
CA ASP A 128 -15.63 -31.44 15.04
C ASP A 128 -16.01 -32.92 15.29
N ALA A 129 -16.06 -33.38 16.54
CA ALA A 129 -16.30 -34.78 16.90
C ALA A 129 -17.58 -35.40 16.33
N GLY A 130 -18.46 -34.62 15.74
CA GLY A 130 -19.70 -35.05 15.07
C GLY A 130 -19.66 -35.09 13.55
N GLY A 131 -18.54 -34.70 12.91
CA GLY A 131 -18.41 -34.62 11.45
C GLY A 131 -19.34 -33.60 10.78
N GLY A 132 -19.93 -32.70 11.56
CA GLY A 132 -20.74 -31.59 11.08
C GLY A 132 -20.16 -30.29 11.57
N ASN A 133 -19.74 -29.42 10.67
CA ASN A 133 -19.27 -28.08 11.05
C ASN A 133 -20.31 -27.40 11.93
N LEU A 134 -19.93 -27.04 13.14
CA LEU A 134 -20.77 -26.22 13.99
C LEU A 134 -20.93 -24.81 13.36
N ALA A 135 -22.07 -24.19 13.58
CA ALA A 135 -22.30 -22.84 13.09
C ALA A 135 -21.46 -21.82 13.89
N ASP A 136 -21.07 -20.74 13.25
CA ASP A 136 -20.43 -19.61 13.94
C ASP A 136 -21.31 -19.12 15.09
N GLY A 137 -20.69 -18.85 16.23
CA GLY A 137 -21.42 -18.42 17.41
C GLY A 137 -20.64 -18.57 18.71
N ILE A 138 -21.30 -18.20 19.80
CA ILE A 138 -20.76 -18.32 21.15
C ILE A 138 -21.29 -19.60 21.80
N TYR A 139 -20.38 -20.43 22.26
CA TYR A 139 -20.63 -21.68 22.93
C TYR A 139 -20.23 -21.56 24.41
N SER A 140 -21.19 -21.67 25.32
CA SER A 140 -20.95 -21.59 26.76
C SER A 140 -20.85 -22.99 27.34
N ALA A 141 -19.73 -23.32 27.97
CA ALA A 141 -19.53 -24.55 28.73
C ALA A 141 -19.93 -24.33 30.17
N THR A 142 -20.84 -25.16 30.67
CA THR A 142 -21.30 -25.20 32.06
C THR A 142 -21.13 -26.60 32.61
N VAL A 143 -20.95 -26.71 33.92
CA VAL A 143 -20.79 -28.01 34.59
C VAL A 143 -21.84 -28.20 35.66
N THR A 144 -22.19 -29.44 35.94
CA THR A 144 -23.03 -29.81 37.08
C THR A 144 -22.36 -30.94 37.87
N GLY A 145 -22.77 -31.13 39.07
CA GLY A 145 -22.25 -32.22 39.90
C GLY A 145 -22.82 -32.19 41.30
N VAL A 146 -22.67 -33.32 42.00
CA VAL A 146 -23.07 -33.47 43.37
C VAL A 146 -21.84 -33.87 44.19
N SER A 147 -21.62 -33.21 45.32
CA SER A 147 -20.52 -33.56 46.21
C SER A 147 -20.76 -34.91 46.90
N THR A 148 -19.70 -35.52 47.43
CA THR A 148 -19.78 -36.82 48.12
C THR A 148 -20.64 -36.75 49.38
N ASP A 149 -20.93 -35.58 49.89
CA ASP A 149 -21.86 -35.32 51.03
C ASP A 149 -23.25 -34.91 50.59
N GLY A 150 -23.58 -35.03 49.29
CA GLY A 150 -24.92 -34.86 48.74
C GLY A 150 -25.32 -33.43 48.37
N ARG A 151 -24.39 -32.45 48.35
CA ARG A 151 -24.68 -31.06 47.94
C ARG A 151 -24.54 -30.90 46.45
N SER A 152 -25.54 -30.32 45.80
CA SER A 152 -25.45 -30.03 44.37
C SER A 152 -24.69 -28.74 44.11
N TYR A 153 -23.84 -28.73 43.10
CA TYR A 153 -23.33 -27.51 42.51
C TYR A 153 -24.42 -26.87 41.63
N ALA A 154 -24.64 -25.58 41.79
CA ALA A 154 -25.77 -24.90 41.17
C ALA A 154 -25.56 -24.50 39.70
N GLY A 155 -24.37 -24.68 39.14
CA GLY A 155 -24.11 -24.45 37.72
C GLY A 155 -24.14 -22.99 37.25
N THR A 156 -23.62 -22.05 38.04
CA THR A 156 -23.62 -20.62 37.67
C THR A 156 -22.35 -20.16 36.94
N ASP A 157 -21.27 -20.91 37.06
CA ASP A 157 -19.99 -20.57 36.40
C ASP A 157 -19.95 -21.16 35.00
N SER A 158 -19.40 -20.40 34.06
CA SER A 158 -19.27 -20.81 32.65
C SER A 158 -17.98 -20.27 32.03
N ILE A 159 -17.49 -21.00 31.04
CA ILE A 159 -16.48 -20.52 30.10
C ILE A 159 -17.17 -20.38 28.74
N THR A 160 -16.80 -19.36 27.98
CA THR A 160 -17.35 -19.11 26.65
C THR A 160 -16.27 -19.24 25.58
N PHE A 161 -16.62 -19.89 24.49
CA PHE A 161 -15.78 -20.05 23.28
C PHE A 161 -16.52 -19.41 22.12
N THR A 162 -15.80 -18.69 21.26
CA THR A 162 -16.33 -18.14 20.03
C THR A 162 -15.84 -18.99 18.85
N LEU A 163 -16.75 -19.67 18.18
CA LEU A 163 -16.45 -20.42 16.95
C LEU A 163 -16.61 -19.48 15.76
N LEU A 164 -15.59 -19.44 14.89
CA LEU A 164 -15.62 -18.75 13.61
C LEU A 164 -15.24 -19.70 12.50
N SER A 165 -15.99 -19.66 11.42
CA SER A 165 -15.62 -20.38 10.18
C SER A 165 -14.45 -19.67 9.47
N PRO A 166 -13.65 -20.41 8.71
CA PRO A 166 -12.63 -19.80 7.87
C PRO A 166 -13.22 -18.73 6.94
N PRO A 167 -12.57 -17.57 6.78
CA PRO A 167 -13.04 -16.53 5.90
C PRO A 167 -13.18 -17.01 4.46
N SER A 168 -14.18 -16.52 3.76
CA SER A 168 -14.32 -16.81 2.32
C SER A 168 -13.18 -16.14 1.54
N THR A 169 -12.77 -16.79 0.44
CA THR A 169 -11.81 -16.21 -0.51
C THR A 169 -12.34 -14.86 -1.01
N PRO A 170 -11.55 -13.77 -0.97
CA PRO A 170 -11.94 -12.48 -1.51
C PRO A 170 -12.30 -12.61 -3.00
N SER A 171 -13.45 -12.05 -3.39
CA SER A 171 -13.98 -12.17 -4.76
C SER A 171 -13.29 -11.24 -5.76
N SER A 172 -12.62 -10.19 -5.28
CA SER A 172 -11.83 -9.25 -6.08
C SER A 172 -10.39 -9.20 -5.58
N GLY A 173 -9.46 -8.93 -6.48
CA GLY A 173 -8.07 -8.61 -6.13
C GLY A 173 -7.95 -7.23 -5.46
N PRO A 174 -6.76 -6.89 -4.96
CA PRO A 174 -6.44 -5.52 -4.60
C PRO A 174 -6.50 -4.63 -5.84
N ASP A 175 -6.79 -3.34 -5.66
CA ASP A 175 -6.77 -2.32 -6.71
C ASP A 175 -5.64 -1.32 -6.41
N LEU A 176 -4.88 -0.92 -7.43
CA LEU A 176 -3.83 0.08 -7.28
C LEU A 176 -4.49 1.45 -7.11
N ASP A 177 -4.22 2.13 -6.00
CA ASP A 177 -4.74 3.47 -5.77
C ASP A 177 -4.24 4.44 -6.86
N SER A 178 -5.13 5.25 -7.40
CA SER A 178 -4.82 6.18 -8.50
C SER A 178 -3.70 7.18 -8.18
N SER A 179 -3.46 7.45 -6.89
CA SER A 179 -2.33 8.27 -6.44
C SER A 179 -0.99 7.55 -6.54
N SER A 180 -1.00 6.22 -6.60
CA SER A 180 0.16 5.35 -6.78
C SER A 180 0.33 4.88 -8.22
N ASP A 181 -0.70 4.92 -9.04
CA ASP A 181 -0.66 4.65 -10.48
C ASP A 181 -0.16 5.91 -11.19
N LYS A 182 1.14 5.96 -11.50
CA LYS A 182 1.84 7.14 -11.97
C LYS A 182 2.01 7.10 -13.48
N GLY A 183 2.28 8.27 -14.04
CA GLY A 183 2.46 8.42 -15.48
C GLY A 183 1.27 9.14 -16.12
N PRO A 184 1.16 9.12 -17.44
CA PRO A 184 0.06 9.75 -18.19
C PRO A 184 -1.30 9.05 -17.99
N SER A 185 -1.29 7.77 -17.64
CA SER A 185 -2.48 6.99 -17.27
C SER A 185 -2.44 6.67 -15.78
N ASN A 186 -3.57 6.71 -15.11
CA ASN A 186 -3.74 6.32 -13.72
C ASN A 186 -4.60 5.05 -13.56
N THR A 187 -4.66 4.22 -14.61
CA THR A 187 -5.45 2.98 -14.68
C THR A 187 -4.74 1.86 -15.44
N ASP A 188 -3.46 2.00 -15.75
CA ASP A 188 -2.70 1.01 -16.53
C ASP A 188 -1.80 0.12 -15.66
N ASN A 189 -1.77 0.36 -14.35
CA ASN A 189 -0.98 -0.39 -13.38
C ASN A 189 0.54 -0.31 -13.63
N LEU A 190 1.00 0.78 -14.21
CA LEU A 190 2.42 1.09 -14.38
C LEU A 190 2.80 2.19 -13.40
N THR A 191 3.90 2.02 -12.67
CA THR A 191 4.27 3.00 -11.63
C THR A 191 5.77 3.05 -11.37
N ASN A 192 6.25 4.22 -10.92
CA ASN A 192 7.57 4.39 -10.33
C ASN A 192 7.55 4.36 -8.80
N VAL A 193 6.37 4.22 -8.19
CA VAL A 193 6.23 4.15 -6.73
C VAL A 193 6.68 2.78 -6.23
N THR A 194 7.70 2.76 -5.38
CA THR A 194 8.28 1.51 -4.84
C THR A 194 7.51 0.94 -3.65
N THR A 195 6.63 1.73 -3.05
CA THR A 195 5.69 1.31 -2.00
C THR A 195 4.26 1.69 -2.40
N PRO A 196 3.72 1.11 -3.48
CA PRO A 196 2.41 1.49 -4.00
C PRO A 196 1.31 1.20 -2.99
N THR A 197 0.30 2.05 -2.97
CA THR A 197 -0.88 1.89 -2.13
C THR A 197 -1.93 1.07 -2.87
N PHE A 198 -2.51 0.11 -2.17
CA PHE A 198 -3.60 -0.73 -2.67
C PHE A 198 -4.85 -0.53 -1.81
N THR A 199 -5.99 -0.63 -2.45
CA THR A 199 -7.31 -0.54 -1.81
C THR A 199 -8.16 -1.76 -2.16
N GLY A 200 -9.16 -2.03 -1.37
CA GLY A 200 -10.12 -3.09 -1.65
C GLY A 200 -11.09 -3.34 -0.50
N THR A 201 -11.89 -4.39 -0.66
CA THR A 201 -12.83 -4.85 0.36
C THR A 201 -12.78 -6.36 0.51
N VAL A 202 -12.97 -6.85 1.72
CA VAL A 202 -12.99 -8.27 2.07
C VAL A 202 -14.20 -8.62 2.93
N SER A 203 -14.50 -9.91 3.05
CA SER A 203 -15.51 -10.47 3.94
C SER A 203 -14.90 -11.67 4.70
N PRO A 204 -15.07 -11.75 6.03
CA PRO A 204 -15.83 -10.84 6.91
C PRO A 204 -15.22 -9.44 6.97
N SER A 205 -16.03 -8.47 7.43
CA SER A 205 -15.59 -7.07 7.54
C SER A 205 -14.59 -6.80 8.68
N THR A 206 -14.29 -7.81 9.50
CA THR A 206 -13.33 -7.71 10.62
C THR A 206 -12.26 -8.79 10.49
N GLY A 207 -11.01 -8.39 10.48
CA GLY A 207 -9.86 -9.29 10.38
C GLY A 207 -8.59 -8.56 9.97
N THR A 208 -7.53 -9.33 9.75
CA THR A 208 -6.25 -8.84 9.25
C THR A 208 -6.08 -9.23 7.78
N VAL A 209 -5.92 -8.23 6.91
CA VAL A 209 -5.59 -8.44 5.51
C VAL A 209 -4.08 -8.53 5.37
N TYR A 210 -3.59 -9.56 4.70
CA TYR A 210 -2.20 -9.71 4.30
C TYR A 210 -2.06 -9.47 2.81
N LEU A 211 -1.13 -8.60 2.43
CA LEU A 211 -0.77 -8.33 1.04
C LEU A 211 0.44 -9.18 0.67
N TYR A 212 0.30 -9.93 -0.40
CA TYR A 212 1.36 -10.74 -0.99
C TYR A 212 1.84 -10.12 -2.28
N ALA A 213 3.16 -10.19 -2.50
CA ALA A 213 3.80 -9.89 -3.78
C ALA A 213 4.49 -11.15 -4.31
N GLU A 214 4.20 -11.49 -5.56
CA GLU A 214 4.88 -12.56 -6.30
C GLU A 214 5.71 -11.95 -7.42
N VAL A 215 6.98 -12.31 -7.47
CA VAL A 215 7.94 -11.92 -8.51
C VAL A 215 8.87 -13.07 -8.83
N GLY A 216 9.02 -13.39 -10.10
CA GLY A 216 9.90 -14.48 -10.55
C GLY A 216 9.55 -15.86 -9.95
N GLY A 217 8.29 -16.11 -9.61
CA GLY A 217 7.81 -17.35 -8.99
C GLY A 217 8.06 -17.43 -7.47
N SER A 218 8.54 -16.36 -6.84
CA SER A 218 8.71 -16.27 -5.39
C SER A 218 7.66 -15.35 -4.79
N THR A 219 6.96 -15.84 -3.77
CA THR A 219 5.89 -15.13 -3.06
C THR A 219 6.36 -14.72 -1.68
N SER A 220 6.01 -13.52 -1.25
CA SER A 220 6.25 -13.02 0.11
C SER A 220 5.11 -12.13 0.60
N ILE A 221 4.87 -12.13 1.92
CA ILE A 221 4.02 -11.13 2.56
C ILE A 221 4.81 -9.81 2.62
N VAL A 222 4.24 -8.76 2.06
CA VAL A 222 4.88 -7.43 2.00
C VAL A 222 4.24 -6.41 2.92
N ALA A 223 3.00 -6.67 3.37
CA ALA A 223 2.31 -5.85 4.35
C ALA A 223 1.14 -6.59 5.00
N SER A 224 0.64 -6.05 6.12
CA SER A 224 -0.63 -6.43 6.72
C SER A 224 -1.34 -5.21 7.31
N VAL A 225 -2.67 -5.25 7.36
CA VAL A 225 -3.51 -4.19 7.92
C VAL A 225 -4.80 -4.77 8.47
N THR A 226 -5.32 -4.19 9.55
CA THR A 226 -6.67 -4.50 10.04
C THR A 226 -7.71 -3.79 9.16
N THR A 227 -8.78 -4.50 8.81
CA THR A 227 -9.89 -3.93 8.03
C THR A 227 -10.64 -2.85 8.80
N ALA A 228 -11.27 -1.91 8.08
CA ALA A 228 -12.31 -1.06 8.65
C ALA A 228 -13.58 -1.89 8.93
N SER A 229 -14.54 -1.31 9.65
CA SER A 229 -15.79 -2.00 10.05
C SER A 229 -16.70 -2.39 8.89
N ASP A 230 -16.48 -1.82 7.70
CA ASP A 230 -17.20 -2.15 6.45
C ASP A 230 -16.43 -3.17 5.58
N GLY A 231 -15.29 -3.68 6.06
CA GLY A 231 -14.43 -4.61 5.36
C GLY A 231 -13.46 -3.95 4.37
N SER A 232 -13.45 -2.62 4.28
CA SER A 232 -12.48 -1.91 3.43
C SER A 232 -11.09 -1.94 4.02
N TYR A 233 -10.08 -1.91 3.15
CA TYR A 233 -8.68 -1.81 3.52
C TYR A 233 -7.92 -0.88 2.59
N THR A 234 -6.88 -0.26 3.14
CA THR A 234 -5.83 0.47 2.40
C THR A 234 -4.50 -0.04 2.92
N ILE A 235 -3.65 -0.52 2.02
CA ILE A 235 -2.42 -1.22 2.38
C ILE A 235 -1.28 -0.88 1.42
N SER A 236 -0.06 -0.72 1.96
CA SER A 236 1.15 -0.48 1.17
C SER A 236 2.28 -1.37 1.65
N PRO A 237 3.18 -1.84 0.78
CA PRO A 237 4.39 -2.55 1.20
C PRO A 237 5.17 -1.76 2.26
N THR A 238 5.64 -2.44 3.29
CA THR A 238 6.42 -1.82 4.38
C THR A 238 7.86 -1.52 4.00
N THR A 239 8.35 -2.14 2.92
CA THR A 239 9.68 -1.95 2.35
C THR A 239 9.57 -1.65 0.87
N ALA A 240 10.49 -0.82 0.37
CA ALA A 240 10.54 -0.48 -1.05
C ALA A 240 10.79 -1.74 -1.91
N LEU A 241 9.99 -1.88 -2.96
CA LEU A 241 10.12 -2.92 -3.97
C LEU A 241 11.09 -2.50 -5.07
N ASN A 242 11.78 -3.44 -5.65
CA ASN A 242 12.66 -3.19 -6.80
C ASN A 242 11.84 -3.03 -8.09
N SER A 243 12.45 -2.47 -9.13
CA SER A 243 11.86 -2.50 -10.47
C SER A 243 11.62 -3.94 -10.93
N GLY A 244 10.43 -4.21 -11.47
CA GLY A 244 10.01 -5.53 -11.91
C GLY A 244 8.51 -5.63 -12.11
N SER A 245 8.06 -6.76 -12.68
CA SER A 245 6.64 -7.10 -12.80
C SER A 245 6.23 -8.00 -11.65
N TYR A 246 5.18 -7.62 -10.95
CA TYR A 246 4.66 -8.26 -9.76
C TYR A 246 3.22 -8.71 -9.97
N GLN A 247 2.84 -9.79 -9.29
CA GLN A 247 1.44 -10.14 -9.05
C GLN A 247 1.14 -9.91 -7.56
N PHE A 248 0.15 -9.05 -7.27
CA PHE A 248 -0.31 -8.81 -5.92
C PHE A 248 -1.64 -9.49 -5.68
N TYR A 249 -1.80 -10.12 -4.53
CA TYR A 249 -3.06 -10.65 -4.06
C TYR A 249 -3.16 -10.51 -2.55
N VAL A 250 -4.36 -10.66 -2.02
CA VAL A 250 -4.63 -10.57 -0.60
C VAL A 250 -5.28 -11.83 -0.06
N THR A 251 -5.05 -12.09 1.23
CA THR A 251 -5.85 -12.99 2.06
C THR A 251 -6.39 -12.21 3.25
N ILE A 252 -7.43 -12.72 3.90
CA ILE A 252 -7.89 -12.21 5.19
C ILE A 252 -7.78 -13.31 6.25
N GLU A 253 -7.31 -12.94 7.44
CA GLU A 253 -7.29 -13.77 8.64
C GLU A 253 -8.35 -13.27 9.63
N ASN A 254 -9.18 -14.16 10.13
CA ASN A 254 -10.17 -13.85 11.16
C ASN A 254 -9.55 -13.84 12.57
N ALA A 255 -10.37 -13.52 13.59
CA ALA A 255 -9.92 -13.48 14.99
C ALA A 255 -9.56 -14.87 15.55
N ALA A 256 -10.00 -15.96 14.91
CA ALA A 256 -9.66 -17.32 15.29
C ALA A 256 -8.33 -17.81 14.64
N GLY A 257 -7.66 -16.97 13.83
CA GLY A 257 -6.42 -17.31 13.15
C GLY A 257 -6.58 -18.08 11.84
N ASP A 258 -7.82 -18.25 11.35
CA ASP A 258 -8.05 -18.85 10.03
C ASP A 258 -7.81 -17.86 8.91
N THR A 259 -7.15 -18.32 7.86
CA THR A 259 -6.86 -17.52 6.66
C THR A 259 -7.73 -17.97 5.49
N SER A 260 -8.21 -17.02 4.70
CA SER A 260 -8.92 -17.28 3.44
C SER A 260 -8.01 -17.83 2.36
N GLY A 261 -8.58 -18.32 1.25
CA GLY A 261 -7.85 -18.48 -0.01
C GLY A 261 -7.38 -17.13 -0.58
N ASN A 262 -6.45 -17.19 -1.56
CA ASN A 262 -5.93 -16.01 -2.24
C ASN A 262 -7.01 -15.33 -3.09
N SER A 263 -7.06 -13.99 -3.06
CA SER A 263 -7.86 -13.23 -4.03
C SER A 263 -7.37 -13.44 -5.47
N PRO A 264 -8.15 -13.02 -6.48
CA PRO A 264 -7.61 -12.81 -7.83
C PRO A 264 -6.39 -11.89 -7.78
N PRO A 265 -5.34 -12.14 -8.60
CA PRO A 265 -4.14 -11.31 -8.61
C PRO A 265 -4.33 -10.03 -9.40
N LEU A 266 -3.66 -8.97 -8.98
CA LEU A 266 -3.45 -7.73 -9.73
C LEU A 266 -2.01 -7.72 -10.26
N ASN A 267 -1.85 -7.51 -11.57
CA ASN A 267 -0.53 -7.38 -12.20
C ASN A 267 -0.10 -5.91 -12.21
N ILE A 268 1.09 -5.62 -11.71
CA ILE A 268 1.67 -4.27 -11.67
C ILE A 268 3.12 -4.34 -12.16
N THR A 269 3.54 -3.31 -12.89
CA THR A 269 4.96 -3.15 -13.23
C THR A 269 5.52 -1.91 -12.57
N ILE A 270 6.59 -2.09 -11.80
CA ILE A 270 7.34 -1.01 -11.14
C ILE A 270 8.62 -0.74 -11.93
N GLN A 271 8.85 0.51 -12.30
CA GLN A 271 10.10 0.95 -12.94
C GLN A 271 10.49 2.33 -12.39
N THR A 272 11.69 2.42 -11.82
CA THR A 272 12.19 3.64 -11.17
C THR A 272 13.30 4.34 -11.96
N THR A 273 13.72 3.76 -13.06
CA THR A 273 14.79 4.33 -13.88
C THR A 273 14.16 5.10 -15.03
N PRO A 274 14.31 6.44 -15.07
CA PRO A 274 13.83 7.24 -16.18
C PRO A 274 14.62 6.94 -17.44
N GLN A 275 13.98 7.14 -18.60
CA GLN A 275 14.69 7.18 -19.87
C GLN A 275 15.51 8.47 -19.97
N SER A 276 16.78 8.38 -20.36
CA SER A 276 17.59 9.56 -20.66
C SER A 276 17.11 10.18 -21.98
N PRO A 277 16.70 11.45 -22.02
CA PRO A 277 16.34 12.12 -23.26
C PRO A 277 17.57 12.33 -24.15
N THR A 278 17.38 12.28 -25.47
CA THR A 278 18.33 12.84 -26.42
C THR A 278 18.21 14.38 -26.44
N VAL A 279 19.25 15.07 -26.83
CA VAL A 279 19.17 16.53 -27.05
C VAL A 279 18.14 16.76 -28.16
N PRO A 280 17.13 17.64 -27.94
CA PRO A 280 16.19 18.00 -28.98
C PRO A 280 16.93 18.76 -30.11
N THR A 281 16.35 18.76 -31.29
CA THR A 281 16.92 19.45 -32.49
C THR A 281 15.86 20.35 -33.09
N LEU A 282 16.30 21.47 -33.66
CA LEU A 282 15.44 22.29 -34.52
C LEU A 282 15.11 21.47 -35.79
N ASP A 283 13.82 21.46 -36.18
CA ASP A 283 13.42 20.81 -37.44
C ASP A 283 14.07 21.53 -38.64
N PRO A 284 14.66 20.80 -39.60
CA PRO A 284 15.27 21.44 -40.75
C PRO A 284 14.32 22.32 -41.59
N SER A 285 13.01 22.12 -41.47
CA SER A 285 12.03 22.99 -42.14
C SER A 285 11.75 24.31 -41.39
N SER A 286 12.07 24.36 -40.12
CA SER A 286 12.04 25.56 -39.29
C SER A 286 13.39 26.24 -39.17
N ASP A 287 14.51 25.56 -39.52
CA ASP A 287 15.84 26.15 -39.58
C ASP A 287 15.98 26.91 -40.88
N LEU A 288 15.40 28.12 -40.92
CA LEU A 288 15.25 28.96 -42.11
C LEU A 288 16.47 29.82 -42.33
N GLY A 289 17.32 29.37 -43.19
CA GLY A 289 18.54 30.07 -43.52
C GLY A 289 19.26 29.40 -44.69
N LEU A 290 20.50 29.76 -44.90
CA LEU A 290 21.34 29.11 -45.89
C LEU A 290 22.07 27.86 -45.33
N ASN A 291 22.18 27.81 -44.03
CA ASN A 291 22.61 26.64 -43.28
C ASN A 291 21.41 26.16 -42.45
N THR A 292 20.94 24.95 -42.67
CA THR A 292 19.78 24.37 -42.04
C THR A 292 20.19 23.42 -40.90
N ALA A 293 21.30 23.73 -40.23
CA ALA A 293 21.85 22.94 -39.13
C ALA A 293 22.68 23.82 -38.15
N ASP A 294 22.43 25.14 -38.10
CA ASP A 294 23.10 26.05 -37.18
C ASP A 294 22.18 26.63 -36.11
N ASN A 295 20.89 26.22 -36.08
CA ASN A 295 19.86 26.67 -35.16
C ASN A 295 19.61 28.19 -35.20
N ILE A 296 19.91 28.84 -36.32
CA ILE A 296 19.63 30.28 -36.55
C ILE A 296 18.48 30.37 -37.54
N THR A 297 17.38 30.94 -37.12
CA THR A 297 16.15 30.98 -37.92
C THR A 297 15.40 32.30 -37.81
N SER A 298 14.67 32.65 -38.86
CA SER A 298 13.67 33.73 -38.83
C SER A 298 12.26 33.23 -38.44
N ASP A 299 12.09 31.92 -38.21
CA ASP A 299 10.86 31.33 -37.75
C ASP A 299 10.75 31.53 -36.22
N ASN A 300 9.82 32.39 -35.77
CA ASN A 300 9.62 32.68 -34.37
C ASN A 300 8.66 31.70 -33.65
N THR A 301 8.17 30.71 -34.36
CA THR A 301 7.38 29.59 -33.85
C THR A 301 7.94 28.25 -34.34
N PRO A 302 9.25 28.01 -34.10
CA PRO A 302 9.94 26.88 -34.70
C PRO A 302 9.43 25.54 -34.22
N THR A 303 9.62 24.52 -35.05
CA THR A 303 9.33 23.12 -34.70
C THR A 303 10.58 22.46 -34.15
N ILE A 304 10.42 21.83 -32.98
CA ILE A 304 11.45 21.07 -32.26
C ILE A 304 11.16 19.58 -32.44
N THR A 305 12.16 18.80 -32.81
CA THR A 305 12.04 17.35 -33.05
C THR A 305 13.03 16.56 -32.24
N GLY A 306 12.73 15.26 -32.07
CA GLY A 306 13.61 14.31 -31.41
C GLY A 306 12.97 12.94 -31.23
N THR A 307 13.61 12.13 -30.38
CA THR A 307 13.15 10.76 -30.10
C THR A 307 13.08 10.50 -28.62
N ALA A 308 12.08 9.71 -28.21
CA ALA A 308 11.84 9.20 -26.86
C ALA A 308 11.35 7.76 -26.93
N SER A 309 10.99 7.13 -25.83
CA SER A 309 10.20 5.90 -25.87
C SER A 309 8.81 6.17 -26.46
N PRO A 310 8.15 5.17 -27.05
CA PRO A 310 6.76 5.31 -27.50
C PRO A 310 5.83 5.78 -26.36
N ASN A 311 4.88 6.64 -26.70
CA ASN A 311 3.86 7.17 -25.79
C ASN A 311 4.41 7.92 -24.56
N THR A 312 5.62 8.46 -24.66
CA THR A 312 6.23 9.32 -23.64
C THR A 312 5.73 10.75 -23.82
N VAL A 313 5.36 11.40 -22.71
CA VAL A 313 5.01 12.83 -22.71
C VAL A 313 6.29 13.65 -22.76
N ILE A 314 6.32 14.63 -23.65
CA ILE A 314 7.41 15.58 -23.84
C ILE A 314 6.90 16.96 -23.46
N ASN A 315 7.44 17.55 -22.41
CA ASN A 315 7.20 18.92 -22.00
C ASN A 315 8.38 19.77 -22.43
N ILE A 316 8.13 20.89 -23.09
CA ILE A 316 9.17 21.89 -23.44
C ILE A 316 9.11 23.01 -22.41
N TYR A 317 10.28 23.36 -21.89
CA TYR A 317 10.49 24.47 -20.97
C TYR A 317 11.57 25.40 -21.53
N ASP A 318 11.46 26.69 -21.23
CA ASP A 318 12.53 27.65 -21.45
C ASP A 318 13.62 27.55 -20.36
N ASP A 319 14.70 28.31 -20.51
CA ASP A 319 15.82 28.36 -19.58
C ASP A 319 15.44 28.92 -18.19
N THR A 320 14.27 29.58 -18.07
CA THR A 320 13.72 30.08 -16.81
C THR A 320 12.81 29.08 -16.11
N ASN A 321 12.70 27.84 -16.62
CA ASN A 321 11.77 26.80 -16.19
C ASN A 321 10.29 27.14 -16.40
N THR A 322 9.97 27.99 -17.37
CA THR A 322 8.59 28.26 -17.74
C THR A 322 8.13 27.20 -18.74
N PHE A 323 6.98 26.58 -18.45
CA PHE A 323 6.37 25.64 -19.37
C PHE A 323 5.91 26.34 -20.65
N VAL A 324 6.28 25.78 -21.80
CA VAL A 324 5.96 26.33 -23.12
C VAL A 324 4.85 25.51 -23.79
N VAL A 325 5.07 24.22 -24.00
CA VAL A 325 4.14 23.35 -24.72
C VAL A 325 4.42 21.87 -24.39
N SER A 326 3.42 21.02 -24.56
CA SER A 326 3.52 19.58 -24.35
C SER A 326 3.00 18.81 -25.56
N SER A 327 3.58 17.64 -25.79
CA SER A 327 3.14 16.66 -26.79
C SER A 327 3.46 15.26 -26.32
N THR A 328 3.14 14.24 -27.14
CA THR A 328 3.44 12.83 -26.85
C THR A 328 4.15 12.24 -28.07
N SER A 329 5.18 11.42 -27.83
CA SER A 329 5.85 10.68 -28.90
C SER A 329 4.91 9.65 -29.54
N ASP A 330 5.10 9.41 -30.82
CA ASP A 330 4.34 8.41 -31.57
C ASP A 330 4.71 6.97 -31.18
N SER A 331 4.05 5.98 -31.80
CA SER A 331 4.31 4.55 -31.56
C SER A 331 5.72 4.09 -31.96
N SER A 332 6.48 4.92 -32.69
CA SER A 332 7.88 4.70 -33.07
C SER A 332 8.83 5.47 -32.16
N GLY A 333 8.31 6.29 -31.26
CA GLY A 333 9.08 7.12 -30.33
C GLY A 333 9.50 8.49 -30.91
N ASN A 334 9.02 8.90 -32.08
CA ASN A 334 9.35 10.21 -32.61
C ASN A 334 8.41 11.28 -32.06
N TYR A 335 8.92 12.50 -31.90
CA TYR A 335 8.11 13.67 -31.63
C TYR A 335 8.48 14.84 -32.52
N SER A 336 7.49 15.70 -32.79
CA SER A 336 7.63 16.93 -33.53
C SER A 336 6.67 17.94 -32.90
N ILE A 337 7.20 19.02 -32.34
CA ILE A 337 6.45 19.97 -31.51
C ILE A 337 6.75 21.38 -32.01
N THR A 338 5.71 22.08 -32.47
CA THR A 338 5.82 23.48 -32.90
C THR A 338 5.52 24.40 -31.69
N ILE A 339 6.38 25.39 -31.49
CA ILE A 339 6.15 26.43 -30.49
C ILE A 339 4.87 27.19 -30.88
N PRO A 340 3.87 27.34 -29.97
CA PRO A 340 2.61 27.96 -30.32
C PRO A 340 2.74 29.50 -30.48
N ASP A 341 1.86 30.11 -31.26
CA ASP A 341 1.84 31.57 -31.50
C ASP A 341 1.76 32.40 -30.20
N SER A 342 1.13 31.83 -29.15
CA SER A 342 1.04 32.49 -27.83
C SER A 342 2.39 32.58 -27.12
N GLU A 343 3.34 31.72 -27.47
CA GLU A 343 4.68 31.63 -26.90
C GLU A 343 5.75 31.92 -27.95
N SER A 344 5.37 32.72 -29.00
CA SER A 344 6.30 33.05 -30.08
C SER A 344 7.58 33.70 -29.55
N LEU A 345 8.70 33.28 -30.07
CA LEU A 345 10.03 33.67 -29.63
C LEU A 345 10.37 35.09 -30.06
N SER A 346 11.11 35.80 -29.22
CA SER A 346 11.59 37.14 -29.56
C SER A 346 12.88 37.06 -30.39
N ASP A 347 13.14 38.09 -31.14
CA ASP A 347 14.37 38.34 -31.86
C ASP A 347 15.55 38.42 -30.88
N SER A 348 16.28 37.33 -30.72
CA SER A 348 17.32 37.13 -29.73
C SER A 348 18.16 35.94 -30.05
N ASP A 349 19.43 35.96 -29.65
CA ASP A 349 20.39 34.85 -29.71
C ASP A 349 20.37 34.00 -28.42
N ASN A 350 19.33 34.10 -27.56
CA ASN A 350 19.21 33.40 -26.31
C ASN A 350 17.78 32.88 -26.10
N ASN A 351 17.35 31.99 -27.00
CA ASN A 351 16.10 31.25 -26.85
C ASN A 351 16.44 29.79 -26.54
N ASP A 352 16.79 29.52 -25.28
CA ASP A 352 17.23 28.22 -24.82
C ASP A 352 16.03 27.40 -24.34
N PHE A 353 15.97 26.15 -24.81
CA PHE A 353 14.94 25.19 -24.42
C PHE A 353 15.54 23.88 -23.93
N TYR A 354 14.87 23.27 -22.98
CA TYR A 354 15.08 21.85 -22.67
C TYR A 354 13.76 21.10 -22.71
N ILE A 355 13.84 19.80 -22.90
CA ILE A 355 12.69 18.92 -22.77
C ILE A 355 12.75 18.16 -21.44
N GLU A 356 11.57 17.97 -20.83
CA GLU A 356 11.34 16.99 -19.80
C GLU A 356 10.54 15.83 -20.40
N LEU A 357 11.07 14.62 -20.32
CA LEU A 357 10.36 13.40 -20.64
C LEU A 357 9.61 12.90 -19.39
N VAL A 358 8.33 12.52 -19.56
CA VAL A 358 7.57 11.79 -18.55
C VAL A 358 7.17 10.45 -19.15
N ASP A 359 7.82 9.36 -18.71
CA ASP A 359 7.53 8.03 -19.21
C ASP A 359 6.20 7.46 -18.71
N THR A 360 5.80 6.30 -19.22
CA THR A 360 4.53 5.65 -18.84
C THR A 360 4.47 5.23 -17.38
N PHE A 361 5.61 5.19 -16.68
CA PHE A 361 5.70 4.87 -15.24
C PHE A 361 5.67 6.13 -14.36
N GLY A 362 5.72 7.33 -14.96
CA GLY A 362 5.82 8.61 -14.26
C GLY A 362 7.24 8.99 -13.83
N ASN A 363 8.27 8.34 -14.38
CA ASN A 363 9.64 8.82 -14.21
C ASN A 363 9.89 10.03 -15.11
N THR A 364 10.64 11.01 -14.61
CA THR A 364 10.99 12.21 -15.33
C THR A 364 12.49 12.29 -15.57
N ALA A 365 12.88 12.82 -16.73
CA ALA A 365 14.27 13.14 -17.06
C ALA A 365 14.31 14.35 -17.99
N THR A 366 15.34 15.19 -17.84
CA THR A 366 15.53 16.41 -18.62
C THR A 366 16.71 16.28 -19.58
N SER A 367 16.60 16.91 -20.75
CA SER A 367 17.73 17.06 -21.69
C SER A 367 18.68 18.18 -21.24
N THR A 368 19.81 18.30 -21.93
CA THR A 368 20.57 19.55 -22.01
C THR A 368 19.80 20.57 -22.84
N LEU A 369 20.15 21.83 -22.70
CA LEU A 369 19.57 22.94 -23.46
C LEU A 369 19.80 22.78 -24.97
N LEU A 370 18.80 23.16 -25.74
CA LEU A 370 18.86 23.45 -27.15
C LEU A 370 18.85 24.99 -27.28
N ASP A 371 19.91 25.55 -27.80
CA ASP A 371 20.02 26.98 -28.05
C ASP A 371 19.52 27.29 -29.48
N ILE A 372 18.58 28.24 -29.59
CA ILE A 372 18.00 28.72 -30.85
C ILE A 372 18.15 30.22 -30.95
N THR A 373 18.76 30.70 -31.98
CA THR A 373 18.81 32.13 -32.32
C THR A 373 17.68 32.50 -33.27
N ILE A 374 16.84 33.43 -32.84
CA ILE A 374 15.81 34.01 -33.70
C ILE A 374 16.33 35.35 -34.26
N ASP A 375 16.45 35.43 -35.58
CA ASP A 375 16.81 36.64 -36.31
C ASP A 375 15.76 36.91 -37.38
N THR A 376 14.82 37.78 -37.07
CA THR A 376 13.76 38.21 -37.99
C THR A 376 14.14 39.48 -38.74
N ALA A 377 15.29 40.05 -38.40
CA ALA A 377 15.74 41.30 -39.02
C ALA A 377 16.29 41.02 -40.44
N ALA A 378 15.73 41.70 -41.41
CA ALA A 378 16.30 41.69 -42.72
C ALA A 378 17.67 42.41 -42.71
N PRO A 379 18.72 41.84 -43.32
CA PRO A 379 20.02 42.51 -43.36
C PRO A 379 19.87 43.89 -43.98
N SER A 380 20.30 44.88 -43.23
CA SER A 380 20.18 46.31 -43.62
C SER A 380 21.56 46.91 -43.85
N PRO A 381 22.11 46.81 -45.03
CA PRO A 381 23.42 47.41 -45.32
C PRO A 381 23.29 48.95 -45.18
N SER A 382 24.20 49.52 -44.42
CA SER A 382 24.20 50.98 -44.12
C SER A 382 24.44 51.86 -45.37
N THR A 383 24.93 51.23 -46.42
CA THR A 383 25.19 51.94 -47.67
C THR A 383 24.70 51.18 -48.90
N SER A 384 24.11 51.88 -49.85
CA SER A 384 23.87 51.30 -51.18
C SER A 384 25.19 50.88 -51.83
N PRO A 385 25.22 49.70 -52.50
CA PRO A 385 26.39 49.29 -53.20
C PRO A 385 26.91 50.39 -54.19
N VAL A 386 28.09 50.80 -54.00
CA VAL A 386 28.73 51.81 -54.92
C VAL A 386 29.66 51.12 -55.85
N ALA A 387 29.38 51.27 -57.15
CA ALA A 387 30.31 50.84 -58.19
C ALA A 387 31.57 51.67 -58.11
N LYS A 388 32.71 51.03 -57.99
CA LYS A 388 34.04 51.70 -57.98
C LYS A 388 34.34 52.42 -59.28
N ASP A 389 33.84 51.87 -60.39
CA ASP A 389 33.95 52.46 -61.71
C ASP A 389 32.59 52.68 -62.38
N LYS A 390 32.27 53.93 -62.72
CA LYS A 390 31.03 54.31 -63.43
C LYS A 390 31.02 54.01 -64.93
N LYS A 391 32.14 53.66 -65.49
CA LYS A 391 32.27 53.24 -66.88
C LYS A 391 32.92 51.87 -66.95
N ILE A 392 32.13 50.88 -67.34
CA ILE A 392 32.60 49.50 -67.47
C ILE A 392 32.95 49.22 -68.92
N ALA A 393 34.21 48.92 -69.21
CA ALA A 393 34.56 48.32 -70.47
C ALA A 393 34.16 46.84 -70.49
N ALA A 394 33.91 46.25 -71.66
CA ALA A 394 33.39 44.91 -71.83
C ALA A 394 34.26 43.78 -71.20
N SER A 395 35.43 44.12 -70.65
CA SER A 395 36.39 43.16 -70.02
C SER A 395 36.82 43.58 -68.59
N SER A 396 36.16 44.57 -67.96
CA SER A 396 36.54 45.03 -66.63
C SER A 396 35.67 44.45 -65.57
N THR A 397 36.26 44.21 -64.38
CA THR A 397 35.56 43.76 -63.17
C THR A 397 35.24 44.99 -62.31
N THR A 398 34.00 45.12 -61.88
CA THR A 398 33.55 46.18 -60.92
C THR A 398 33.43 45.57 -59.55
N THR A 399 34.04 46.25 -58.56
CA THR A 399 33.91 45.83 -57.15
C THR A 399 32.83 46.64 -56.47
N TYR A 400 31.94 45.98 -55.76
CA TYR A 400 30.94 46.60 -54.91
C TYR A 400 31.34 46.38 -53.45
N THR A 401 31.17 47.37 -52.60
CA THR A 401 31.39 47.28 -51.18
C THR A 401 30.04 47.43 -50.44
N VAL A 402 29.71 46.49 -49.59
CA VAL A 402 28.57 46.52 -48.70
C VAL A 402 29.14 46.44 -47.29
N SER A 403 28.67 47.31 -46.39
CA SER A 403 29.06 47.31 -44.98
C SER A 403 27.87 46.94 -44.09
N ASP A 404 28.15 46.66 -42.82
CA ASP A 404 27.16 46.36 -41.79
C ASP A 404 26.28 45.15 -42.09
N ILE A 405 26.92 44.07 -42.56
CA ILE A 405 26.33 42.74 -42.72
C ILE A 405 26.95 41.79 -41.71
N ALA A 406 26.14 40.92 -41.13
CA ALA A 406 26.63 39.88 -40.24
C ALA A 406 27.46 38.84 -40.99
N ALA A 407 28.34 38.12 -40.28
CA ALA A 407 29.18 37.09 -40.87
C ALA A 407 28.39 35.92 -41.48
N THR A 408 27.14 35.77 -41.08
CA THR A 408 26.18 34.76 -41.55
C THR A 408 25.35 35.19 -42.73
N ASP A 409 25.33 36.51 -43.03
CA ASP A 409 24.56 37.07 -44.15
C ASP A 409 25.21 36.74 -45.49
N GLN A 410 24.39 36.59 -46.51
CA GLN A 410 24.84 36.35 -47.87
C GLN A 410 24.43 37.52 -48.76
N VAL A 411 25.41 38.08 -49.46
CA VAL A 411 25.20 39.18 -50.41
C VAL A 411 25.11 38.69 -51.84
N TRP A 412 24.03 39.07 -52.51
CA TRP A 412 23.79 38.68 -53.89
C TRP A 412 23.73 39.91 -54.77
N LEU A 413 24.48 39.88 -55.87
CA LEU A 413 24.35 40.87 -56.90
C LEU A 413 23.38 40.38 -57.97
N VAL A 414 22.25 41.07 -58.07
CA VAL A 414 21.19 40.73 -59.02
C VAL A 414 20.92 41.88 -59.96
N PRO A 415 20.65 41.63 -61.24
CA PRO A 415 20.16 42.67 -62.14
C PRO A 415 18.88 43.29 -61.65
N SER A 416 18.63 44.58 -61.85
CA SER A 416 17.41 45.28 -61.46
C SER A 416 16.13 44.75 -62.13
N THR A 417 16.28 43.88 -63.13
CA THR A 417 15.20 43.19 -63.84
C THR A 417 14.73 41.92 -63.15
N VAL A 418 15.44 41.43 -62.14
CA VAL A 418 15.02 40.25 -61.33
C VAL A 418 14.10 40.70 -60.25
N SER A 419 12.92 40.10 -60.18
CA SER A 419 11.94 40.42 -59.12
C SER A 419 12.37 39.83 -57.78
N ASN A 420 11.98 40.49 -56.69
CA ASN A 420 12.18 39.96 -55.33
C ASN A 420 11.48 38.59 -55.12
N ALA A 421 10.38 38.33 -55.84
CA ALA A 421 9.69 37.08 -55.77
C ALA A 421 10.50 35.91 -56.39
N ASP A 422 11.11 36.19 -57.54
CA ASP A 422 11.97 35.20 -58.22
C ASP A 422 13.24 34.91 -57.42
N LEU A 423 13.82 35.94 -56.79
CA LEU A 423 14.99 35.78 -55.93
C LEU A 423 14.68 34.95 -54.69
N LYS A 424 13.59 35.25 -54.01
CA LYS A 424 13.12 34.46 -52.84
C LYS A 424 12.83 32.98 -53.20
N ALA A 425 12.14 32.77 -54.33
CA ALA A 425 11.89 31.42 -54.84
C ALA A 425 13.16 30.67 -55.16
N TYR A 426 14.16 31.33 -55.74
CA TYR A 426 15.47 30.74 -56.05
C TYR A 426 16.25 30.39 -54.77
N LEU A 427 16.26 31.27 -53.76
CA LEU A 427 16.94 31.03 -52.50
C LEU A 427 16.29 29.89 -51.70
N ALA A 428 14.95 29.79 -51.74
CA ALA A 428 14.22 28.70 -51.10
C ALA A 428 14.43 27.34 -51.82
N ASN A 429 14.48 27.33 -53.14
CA ASN A 429 14.72 26.13 -53.93
C ASN A 429 15.34 26.49 -55.30
N PRO A 430 16.68 26.49 -55.43
CA PRO A 430 17.37 26.92 -56.64
C PRO A 430 16.94 26.16 -57.91
N SER A 431 16.48 24.94 -57.80
CA SER A 431 16.01 24.13 -58.94
C SER A 431 14.59 24.47 -59.40
N SER A 432 13.83 25.24 -58.61
CA SER A 432 12.42 25.62 -58.94
C SER A 432 12.32 26.84 -59.86
N VAL A 433 13.40 27.63 -60.02
CA VAL A 433 13.38 28.88 -60.79
C VAL A 433 14.37 28.75 -61.96
N THR A 434 13.85 28.46 -63.12
CA THR A 434 14.67 28.26 -64.33
C THR A 434 15.16 29.55 -64.99
N SER A 435 14.63 30.70 -64.63
CA SER A 435 14.98 32.02 -65.15
C SER A 435 16.18 32.64 -64.44
N LEU A 436 16.64 32.11 -63.32
CA LEU A 436 17.80 32.60 -62.58
C LEU A 436 18.91 31.54 -62.56
N THR A 437 20.12 31.90 -62.85
CA THR A 437 21.28 30.98 -62.84
C THR A 437 22.46 31.65 -62.15
N LEU A 438 23.03 30.94 -61.13
CA LEU A 438 24.24 31.39 -60.44
C LEU A 438 25.41 31.59 -61.43
N GLY A 439 26.09 32.71 -61.34
CA GLY A 439 27.19 33.11 -62.26
C GLY A 439 26.72 33.79 -63.52
N THR A 440 25.41 33.73 -63.89
CA THR A 440 24.86 34.42 -65.06
C THR A 440 23.96 35.57 -64.66
N ASN A 441 23.00 35.31 -63.77
CA ASN A 441 22.05 36.28 -63.29
C ASN A 441 22.25 36.65 -61.81
N LEU A 442 22.93 35.77 -61.06
CA LEU A 442 23.22 35.94 -59.61
C LEU A 442 24.74 35.77 -59.44
N THR A 443 25.31 36.57 -58.54
CA THR A 443 26.75 36.41 -58.19
C THR A 443 26.81 36.44 -56.63
N LYS A 444 27.17 35.31 -56.01
CA LYS A 444 27.42 35.21 -54.57
C LYS A 444 28.79 35.82 -54.28
N GLN A 445 28.84 36.71 -53.30
CA GLN A 445 30.05 37.19 -52.68
C GLN A 445 30.28 36.43 -51.37
N THR A 446 31.48 35.90 -51.19
CA THR A 446 31.92 35.26 -49.95
C THR A 446 32.74 36.24 -49.15
#